data_02c0465f5c87ce7432cfb8370a6d89d6
#
_entry.id   02c0465f5c87ce7432cfb8370a6d89d6
#
_cell.length_a   1.000
_cell.length_b   1.000
_cell.length_c   1.000
_cell.angle_alpha   90.00
_cell.angle_beta   90.00
_cell.angle_gamma   90.00
#
_symmetry.space_group_name_H-M   'P 1'
#
loop_
_entity.id
_entity.type
_entity.pdbx_description
1 polymer ?
#
loop_
_entity_poly.entity_id
_entity_poly.type
_entity_poly.pdbx_seq_one_letter_code
_entity_poly.pdbx_strand_id
1 'polypeptide(L)'
;VTALPVLSINPPDGRQPLVFAWGVSSFFGWGLYGLNLAISLANHPVFSPVAAMEFGPGDLVLDPLREHLIQTVGGLSAELWASLAALPQPEARIDAPLLIGLGKDLHAVTAAGGKFLTGQPSIGVTFIEHSTLSDVGRQRADQFALIVAGSSWNESVLRANGIVATTTVLQGIDTSLFHPAPSTGRFRDRFVVFSGGKLEYRKGQDLVVKAFRTFQQRHPEALLLTAWHTPWQWHDPYMAAGTNTVPASSDADGWVDTAGWAIANGVPPHALIALGKVPNIAMPHVMREANVALFPNRCEGGTNLVAMECMACGIPTILSANTGHLDLLAREDVAYRLDRQGTASCEGYETQDWGESDVEEILEKLETVWRDRQVAASVGQRGAAFIAPMTWERQTALLLRAIEPLLP
;
A
#
# COMPACT_ATOMS: atom_id res chain seq x y z
N VAL A 1 -24.47 22.36 23.45
CA VAL A 1 -23.79 21.35 22.65
C VAL A 1 -24.52 20.05 22.91
N THR A 2 -25.23 19.52 21.92
CA THR A 2 -25.87 18.19 22.02
C THR A 2 -24.78 17.14 22.17
N ALA A 3 -24.91 16.24 23.16
CA ALA A 3 -23.95 15.15 23.35
C ALA A 3 -23.87 14.29 22.08
N LEU A 4 -22.67 13.84 21.71
CA LEU A 4 -22.49 12.94 20.58
C LEU A 4 -23.24 11.62 20.84
N PRO A 5 -23.90 11.05 19.83
CA PRO A 5 -24.49 9.73 19.95
C PRO A 5 -23.38 8.70 20.23
N VAL A 6 -23.63 7.81 21.19
CA VAL A 6 -22.72 6.74 21.58
C VAL A 6 -23.27 5.41 21.06
N LEU A 7 -22.46 4.69 20.31
CA LEU A 7 -22.80 3.36 19.80
C LEU A 7 -21.97 2.31 20.53
N SER A 8 -22.64 1.33 21.12
CA SER A 8 -22.02 0.16 21.74
C SER A 8 -22.08 -1.01 20.79
N ILE A 9 -20.99 -1.78 20.70
CA ILE A 9 -20.86 -2.95 19.85
C ILE A 9 -20.66 -4.16 20.76
N ASN A 10 -21.53 -5.15 20.65
CA ASN A 10 -21.50 -6.33 21.49
C ASN A 10 -21.33 -7.60 20.65
N PRO A 11 -20.10 -8.08 20.38
CA PRO A 11 -19.90 -9.33 19.66
C PRO A 11 -20.60 -10.49 20.32
N PRO A 12 -21.28 -11.35 19.57
CA PRO A 12 -22.11 -12.45 20.12
C PRO A 12 -21.29 -13.52 20.85
N ASP A 13 -20.00 -13.58 20.58
CA ASP A 13 -19.04 -14.47 21.23
C ASP A 13 -18.42 -13.93 22.54
N GLY A 14 -18.83 -12.72 22.96
CA GLY A 14 -18.36 -12.08 24.18
C GLY A 14 -16.95 -11.51 24.11
N ARG A 15 -16.29 -11.54 22.95
CA ARG A 15 -14.99 -10.89 22.75
C ARG A 15 -15.13 -9.35 22.72
N GLN A 16 -14.03 -8.66 22.96
CA GLN A 16 -13.99 -7.20 22.89
C GLN A 16 -14.00 -6.74 21.42
N PRO A 17 -14.85 -5.77 21.02
CA PRO A 17 -14.78 -5.22 19.68
C PRO A 17 -13.49 -4.40 19.52
N LEU A 18 -12.77 -4.62 18.42
CA LEU A 18 -11.73 -3.74 17.92
C LEU A 18 -12.20 -3.18 16.58
N VAL A 19 -12.60 -1.91 16.61
CA VAL A 19 -13.18 -1.25 15.43
C VAL A 19 -12.07 -0.63 14.60
N PHE A 20 -12.17 -0.72 13.26
CA PHE A 20 -11.26 -0.02 12.37
C PHE A 20 -12.03 0.75 11.28
N ALA A 21 -11.63 1.99 11.02
CA ALA A 21 -12.27 2.91 10.09
C ALA A 21 -11.39 3.16 8.87
N TRP A 22 -11.34 2.15 7.98
CA TRP A 22 -10.85 2.22 6.60
C TRP A 22 -11.39 1.04 5.81
N GLY A 23 -11.20 1.07 4.47
CA GLY A 23 -11.79 0.08 3.57
C GLY A 23 -11.22 -1.33 3.73
N VAL A 24 -12.02 -2.32 3.32
CA VAL A 24 -11.62 -3.73 3.16
C VAL A 24 -11.72 -4.08 1.68
N SER A 25 -10.61 -4.52 1.07
CA SER A 25 -10.58 -4.82 -0.36
C SER A 25 -9.41 -5.74 -0.73
N SER A 26 -9.57 -6.48 -1.83
CA SER A 26 -8.50 -7.32 -2.43
C SER A 26 -7.62 -6.59 -3.45
N PHE A 27 -7.74 -5.27 -3.62
CA PHE A 27 -7.18 -4.61 -4.80
C PHE A 27 -6.19 -3.48 -4.53
N PHE A 28 -6.16 -2.90 -3.33
CA PHE A 28 -5.29 -1.75 -3.03
C PHE A 28 -4.89 -1.67 -1.55
N GLY A 29 -3.78 -0.99 -1.27
CA GLY A 29 -3.03 -1.05 -0.01
C GLY A 29 -3.85 -0.89 1.28
N TRP A 30 -4.68 0.16 1.40
CA TRP A 30 -5.55 0.33 2.57
C TRP A 30 -6.59 -0.78 2.71
N GLY A 31 -7.16 -1.22 1.57
CA GLY A 31 -8.11 -2.33 1.56
C GLY A 31 -7.48 -3.65 1.96
N LEU A 32 -6.26 -3.93 1.47
CA LEU A 32 -5.48 -5.11 1.87
C LEU A 32 -5.10 -5.08 3.34
N TYR A 33 -4.80 -3.90 3.89
CA TYR A 33 -4.54 -3.75 5.31
C TYR A 33 -5.79 -4.10 6.13
N GLY A 34 -6.96 -3.53 5.78
CA GLY A 34 -8.23 -3.85 6.43
C GLY A 34 -8.61 -5.33 6.32
N LEU A 35 -8.46 -5.92 5.13
CA LEU A 35 -8.72 -7.33 4.88
C LEU A 35 -7.85 -8.23 5.78
N ASN A 36 -6.54 -8.01 5.79
CA ASN A 36 -5.64 -8.88 6.53
C ASN A 36 -5.70 -8.64 8.04
N LEU A 37 -5.96 -7.41 8.50
CA LEU A 37 -6.26 -7.13 9.90
C LEU A 37 -7.51 -7.89 10.36
N ALA A 38 -8.60 -7.84 9.57
CA ALA A 38 -9.83 -8.54 9.85
C ALA A 38 -9.62 -10.07 9.90
N ILE A 39 -8.90 -10.65 8.93
CA ILE A 39 -8.57 -12.08 8.89
C ILE A 39 -7.73 -12.49 10.10
N SER A 40 -6.67 -11.71 10.42
CA SER A 40 -5.79 -12.01 11.57
C SER A 40 -6.52 -11.97 12.90
N LEU A 41 -7.58 -11.18 13.00
CA LEU A 41 -8.39 -11.03 14.21
C LEU A 41 -9.66 -11.91 14.23
N ALA A 42 -10.06 -12.50 13.11
CA ALA A 42 -11.32 -13.26 13.02
C ALA A 42 -11.43 -14.36 14.09
N ASN A 43 -10.34 -15.04 14.39
CA ASN A 43 -10.26 -16.08 15.42
C ASN A 43 -9.39 -15.67 16.64
N HIS A 44 -9.17 -14.36 16.83
CA HIS A 44 -8.36 -13.90 17.97
C HIS A 44 -9.09 -14.15 19.30
N PRO A 45 -8.40 -14.64 20.37
CA PRO A 45 -9.08 -15.05 21.60
C PRO A 45 -9.74 -13.90 22.37
N VAL A 46 -9.29 -12.67 22.18
CA VAL A 46 -9.75 -11.49 22.95
C VAL A 46 -10.57 -10.52 22.09
N PHE A 47 -10.16 -10.28 20.85
CA PHE A 47 -10.75 -9.22 20.02
C PHE A 47 -11.59 -9.77 18.88
N SER A 48 -12.74 -9.14 18.64
CA SER A 48 -13.56 -9.28 17.43
C SER A 48 -13.35 -8.07 16.52
N PRO A 49 -12.89 -8.25 15.27
CA PRO A 49 -12.71 -7.15 14.33
C PRO A 49 -14.04 -6.65 13.80
N VAL A 50 -14.21 -5.32 13.76
CA VAL A 50 -15.40 -4.64 13.22
C VAL A 50 -14.97 -3.55 12.25
N ALA A 51 -15.36 -3.65 10.99
CA ALA A 51 -15.10 -2.63 10.00
C ALA A 51 -16.16 -1.52 10.09
N ALA A 52 -15.74 -0.28 10.29
CA ALA A 52 -16.66 0.86 10.32
C ALA A 52 -16.97 1.41 8.92
N MET A 53 -16.22 1.04 7.89
CA MET A 53 -16.47 1.36 6.49
C MET A 53 -17.12 0.16 5.78
N GLU A 54 -18.13 0.43 4.98
CA GLU A 54 -18.83 -0.62 4.22
C GLU A 54 -17.89 -1.29 3.20
N PHE A 55 -18.07 -2.58 3.01
CA PHE A 55 -17.46 -3.37 1.94
C PHE A 55 -18.45 -4.43 1.44
N GLY A 56 -18.26 -4.87 0.21
CA GLY A 56 -19.17 -5.83 -0.42
C GLY A 56 -18.47 -6.78 -1.40
N PRO A 57 -19.24 -7.66 -2.07
CA PRO A 57 -18.66 -8.64 -3.00
C PRO A 57 -17.82 -8.05 -4.13
N GLY A 58 -18.09 -6.80 -4.55
CA GLY A 58 -17.32 -6.11 -5.59
C GLY A 58 -15.91 -5.68 -5.15
N ASP A 59 -15.68 -5.62 -3.85
CA ASP A 59 -14.39 -5.22 -3.27
C ASP A 59 -13.47 -6.42 -3.02
N LEU A 60 -13.98 -7.64 -3.11
CA LEU A 60 -13.33 -8.85 -2.64
C LEU A 60 -13.25 -9.93 -3.72
N VAL A 61 -12.07 -10.49 -3.89
CA VAL A 61 -11.83 -11.76 -4.58
C VAL A 61 -10.94 -12.60 -3.67
N LEU A 62 -11.50 -13.64 -3.07
CA LEU A 62 -10.88 -14.43 -2.01
C LEU A 62 -10.98 -15.92 -2.31
N ASP A 63 -10.14 -16.71 -1.66
CA ASP A 63 -10.37 -18.14 -1.54
C ASP A 63 -11.48 -18.45 -0.52
N PRO A 64 -12.06 -19.67 -0.54
CA PRO A 64 -13.20 -20.01 0.31
C PRO A 64 -12.95 -19.88 1.82
N LEU A 65 -11.70 -20.06 2.30
CA LEU A 65 -11.39 -19.95 3.73
C LEU A 65 -11.37 -18.49 4.18
N ARG A 66 -10.70 -17.62 3.40
CA ARG A 66 -10.70 -16.17 3.68
C ARG A 66 -12.09 -15.57 3.54
N GLU A 67 -12.86 -16.03 2.54
CA GLU A 67 -14.24 -15.61 2.36
C GLU A 67 -15.10 -15.94 3.59
N HIS A 68 -14.99 -17.16 4.12
CA HIS A 68 -15.69 -17.56 5.35
C HIS A 68 -15.36 -16.67 6.55
N LEU A 69 -14.07 -16.37 6.76
CA LEU A 69 -13.63 -15.49 7.85
C LEU A 69 -14.18 -14.06 7.70
N ILE A 70 -14.14 -13.51 6.49
CA ILE A 70 -14.63 -12.15 6.21
C ILE A 70 -16.16 -12.05 6.30
N GLN A 71 -16.91 -13.08 5.94
CA GLN A 71 -18.37 -13.11 6.11
C GLN A 71 -18.76 -12.93 7.59
N THR A 72 -18.05 -13.55 8.50
CA THR A 72 -18.28 -13.40 9.95
C THR A 72 -18.03 -11.94 10.40
N VAL A 73 -16.95 -11.33 9.93
CA VAL A 73 -16.64 -9.91 10.20
C VAL A 73 -17.71 -9.00 9.58
N GLY A 74 -18.15 -9.31 8.36
CA GLY A 74 -19.19 -8.54 7.64
C GLY A 74 -20.52 -8.51 8.39
N GLY A 75 -20.95 -9.65 8.97
CA GLY A 75 -22.20 -9.73 9.74
C GLY A 75 -22.21 -8.79 10.94
N LEU A 76 -21.13 -8.79 11.74
CA LEU A 76 -21.00 -7.88 12.88
C LEU A 76 -20.84 -6.41 12.45
N SER A 77 -20.15 -6.16 11.34
CA SER A 77 -19.94 -4.82 10.79
C SER A 77 -21.24 -4.23 10.22
N ALA A 78 -22.13 -5.04 9.62
CA ALA A 78 -23.37 -4.59 9.02
C ALA A 78 -24.32 -3.92 10.04
N GLU A 79 -24.36 -4.40 11.29
CA GLU A 79 -25.13 -3.76 12.38
C GLU A 79 -24.62 -2.37 12.70
N LEU A 80 -23.29 -2.20 12.72
CA LEU A 80 -22.66 -0.88 12.89
C LEU A 80 -23.00 0.04 11.71
N TRP A 81 -22.89 -0.42 10.47
CA TRP A 81 -23.20 0.38 9.28
C TRP A 81 -24.64 0.89 9.29
N ALA A 82 -25.60 0.00 9.58
CA ALA A 82 -27.00 0.36 9.69
C ALA A 82 -27.24 1.42 10.80
N SER A 83 -26.57 1.26 11.94
CA SER A 83 -26.65 2.21 13.05
C SER A 83 -26.07 3.57 12.66
N LEU A 84 -24.92 3.61 12.01
CA LEU A 84 -24.28 4.84 11.54
C LEU A 84 -25.11 5.54 10.47
N ALA A 85 -25.67 4.79 9.51
CA ALA A 85 -26.52 5.35 8.46
C ALA A 85 -27.79 6.00 9.01
N ALA A 86 -28.35 5.47 10.10
CA ALA A 86 -29.55 5.99 10.75
C ALA A 86 -29.33 7.28 11.56
N LEU A 87 -28.05 7.62 11.88
CA LEU A 87 -27.76 8.82 12.66
C LEU A 87 -27.89 10.09 11.80
N PRO A 88 -28.62 11.12 12.26
CA PRO A 88 -28.67 12.41 11.57
C PRO A 88 -27.39 13.24 11.73
N GLN A 89 -26.64 13.05 12.83
CA GLN A 89 -25.41 13.79 13.12
C GLN A 89 -24.24 13.28 12.25
N PRO A 90 -23.30 14.17 11.83
CA PRO A 90 -22.12 13.78 11.07
C PRO A 90 -21.05 13.07 11.92
N GLU A 91 -21.18 13.11 13.24
CA GLU A 91 -20.21 12.57 14.19
C GLU A 91 -20.87 11.58 15.15
N ALA A 92 -20.11 10.53 15.52
CA ALA A 92 -20.54 9.55 16.52
C ALA A 92 -19.34 9.06 17.35
N ARG A 93 -19.63 8.61 18.57
CA ARG A 93 -18.67 7.94 19.44
C ARG A 93 -18.93 6.44 19.46
N ILE A 94 -17.88 5.66 19.35
CA ILE A 94 -17.89 4.20 19.54
C ILE A 94 -17.39 3.91 20.96
N ASP A 95 -18.14 3.11 21.70
CA ASP A 95 -17.75 2.67 23.05
C ASP A 95 -16.85 1.43 22.97
N ALA A 96 -15.75 1.57 22.22
CA ALA A 96 -14.73 0.57 22.01
C ALA A 96 -13.44 1.21 21.48
N PRO A 97 -12.28 0.49 21.55
CA PRO A 97 -11.07 0.89 20.85
C PRO A 97 -11.32 1.03 19.36
N LEU A 98 -10.89 2.16 18.80
CA LEU A 98 -11.10 2.50 17.40
C LEU A 98 -9.78 2.88 16.72
N LEU A 99 -9.42 2.12 15.70
CA LEU A 99 -8.33 2.43 14.78
C LEU A 99 -8.88 3.29 13.64
N ILE A 100 -8.29 4.46 13.40
CA ILE A 100 -8.77 5.43 12.41
C ILE A 100 -7.69 5.66 11.35
N GLY A 101 -8.00 5.42 10.07
CA GLY A 101 -7.14 5.76 8.97
C GLY A 101 -6.97 7.27 8.85
N LEU A 102 -5.71 7.73 8.78
CA LEU A 102 -5.37 9.14 8.67
C LEU A 102 -4.67 9.40 7.33
N GLY A 103 -5.23 10.34 6.57
CA GLY A 103 -4.69 10.81 5.31
C GLY A 103 -3.79 12.05 5.48
N LYS A 104 -3.70 12.85 4.40
CA LYS A 104 -2.94 14.10 4.39
C LYS A 104 -3.31 14.96 5.58
N ASP A 105 -2.29 15.53 6.22
CA ASP A 105 -2.44 16.45 7.36
C ASP A 105 -3.25 15.83 8.53
N LEU A 106 -3.11 14.51 8.70
CA LEU A 106 -3.79 13.69 9.71
C LEU A 106 -5.32 13.80 9.68
N HIS A 107 -5.88 14.06 8.50
CA HIS A 107 -7.33 14.09 8.32
C HIS A 107 -7.90 12.68 8.44
N ALA A 108 -8.84 12.49 9.37
CA ALA A 108 -9.50 11.19 9.57
C ALA A 108 -10.36 10.82 8.36
N VAL A 109 -10.32 9.55 7.94
CA VAL A 109 -11.26 9.03 6.96
C VAL A 109 -12.66 8.88 7.58
N THR A 110 -13.70 8.98 6.76
CA THR A 110 -15.07 8.78 7.21
C THR A 110 -15.46 7.30 7.19
N ALA A 111 -16.32 6.92 8.13
CA ALA A 111 -16.96 5.60 8.19
C ALA A 111 -18.23 5.54 7.31
N ALA A 112 -18.98 4.45 7.41
CA ALA A 112 -20.28 4.25 6.77
C ALA A 112 -21.20 5.46 7.01
N GLY A 113 -21.99 5.83 6.00
CA GLY A 113 -22.85 7.02 6.03
C GLY A 113 -22.11 8.36 6.12
N GLY A 114 -20.81 8.40 5.79
CA GLY A 114 -19.99 9.63 5.83
C GLY A 114 -19.73 10.17 7.24
N LYS A 115 -19.72 9.33 8.27
CA LYS A 115 -19.57 9.72 9.67
C LYS A 115 -18.11 9.83 10.09
N PHE A 116 -17.80 10.88 10.87
CA PHE A 116 -16.56 10.95 11.65
C PHE A 116 -16.75 10.24 12.98
N LEU A 117 -15.80 9.38 13.32
CA LEU A 117 -15.88 8.56 14.52
C LEU A 117 -14.80 8.93 15.53
N THR A 118 -15.15 8.83 16.81
CA THR A 118 -14.21 8.79 17.93
C THR A 118 -14.39 7.50 18.69
N GLY A 119 -13.30 6.93 19.20
CA GLY A 119 -13.31 5.68 19.98
C GLY A 119 -12.87 5.88 21.42
N GLN A 120 -12.79 4.79 22.14
CA GLN A 120 -12.32 4.77 23.52
C GLN A 120 -11.34 3.60 23.73
N PRO A 121 -10.02 3.83 23.44
CA PRO A 121 -9.38 5.04 22.89
C PRO A 121 -9.54 5.19 21.37
N SER A 122 -9.25 6.39 20.84
CA SER A 122 -8.99 6.62 19.41
C SER A 122 -7.51 6.44 19.13
N ILE A 123 -7.17 5.65 18.10
CA ILE A 123 -5.81 5.37 17.65
C ILE A 123 -5.72 5.70 16.17
N GLY A 124 -4.82 6.61 15.79
CA GLY A 124 -4.57 6.93 14.40
C GLY A 124 -3.69 5.87 13.74
N VAL A 125 -3.92 5.57 12.45
CA VAL A 125 -3.03 4.77 11.60
C VAL A 125 -2.75 5.56 10.35
N THR A 126 -1.47 5.75 9.97
CA THR A 126 -1.13 6.64 8.88
C THR A 126 -0.03 6.12 7.96
N PHE A 127 -0.11 6.53 6.70
CA PHE A 127 0.87 6.36 5.62
C PHE A 127 1.06 7.69 4.90
N ILE A 128 1.29 8.77 5.67
CA ILE A 128 1.45 10.12 5.09
C ILE A 128 2.66 10.18 4.15
N GLU A 129 2.52 10.98 3.10
CA GLU A 129 3.49 11.10 2.01
C GLU A 129 4.13 12.50 1.95
N HIS A 130 3.90 13.33 2.96
CA HIS A 130 4.46 14.69 3.11
C HIS A 130 5.13 14.82 4.46
N SER A 131 6.21 15.59 4.52
CA SER A 131 7.07 15.70 5.70
C SER A 131 6.69 16.84 6.65
N THR A 132 5.82 17.75 6.22
CA THR A 132 5.34 18.87 7.03
C THR A 132 3.86 18.76 7.32
N LEU A 133 3.47 19.02 8.55
CA LEU A 133 2.08 19.12 8.96
C LEU A 133 1.72 20.57 9.23
N SER A 134 0.52 20.97 8.83
CA SER A 134 -0.02 22.27 9.19
C SER A 134 -0.28 22.37 10.70
N ASP A 135 -0.52 23.59 11.22
CA ASP A 135 -0.93 23.76 12.62
C ASP A 135 -2.22 22.99 12.94
N VAL A 136 -3.15 22.93 11.97
CA VAL A 136 -4.40 22.17 12.11
C VAL A 136 -4.11 20.65 12.13
N GLY A 137 -3.19 20.18 11.29
CA GLY A 137 -2.75 18.78 11.29
C GLY A 137 -2.14 18.36 12.62
N ARG A 138 -1.27 19.21 13.20
CA ARG A 138 -0.72 18.99 14.54
C ARG A 138 -1.79 18.96 15.63
N GLN A 139 -2.77 19.88 15.59
CA GLN A 139 -3.90 19.89 16.53
C GLN A 139 -4.78 18.63 16.40
N ARG A 140 -4.95 18.08 15.19
CA ARG A 140 -5.69 16.83 15.01
C ARG A 140 -5.01 15.65 15.72
N ALA A 141 -3.68 15.66 15.81
CA ALA A 141 -2.95 14.61 16.52
C ALA A 141 -3.35 14.47 18.00
N ASP A 142 -3.76 15.56 18.65
CA ASP A 142 -4.19 15.58 20.06
C ASP A 142 -5.46 14.74 20.32
N GLN A 143 -6.19 14.38 19.26
CA GLN A 143 -7.39 13.54 19.36
C GLN A 143 -7.07 12.04 19.49
N PHE A 144 -5.81 11.64 19.29
CA PHE A 144 -5.39 10.25 19.29
C PHE A 144 -4.50 9.94 20.48
N ALA A 145 -4.82 8.85 21.18
CA ALA A 145 -3.97 8.34 22.27
C ALA A 145 -2.61 7.82 21.74
N LEU A 146 -2.59 7.38 20.48
CA LEU A 146 -1.40 6.92 19.76
C LEU A 146 -1.63 7.11 18.27
N ILE A 147 -0.56 7.42 17.52
CA ILE A 147 -0.57 7.36 16.05
C ILE A 147 0.43 6.28 15.60
N VAL A 148 -0.08 5.26 14.94
CA VAL A 148 0.70 4.17 14.36
C VAL A 148 1.16 4.59 12.97
N ALA A 149 2.46 4.67 12.78
CA ALA A 149 3.12 5.01 11.53
C ALA A 149 3.39 3.75 10.70
N GLY A 150 3.12 3.80 9.40
CA GLY A 150 3.31 2.68 8.48
C GLY A 150 4.74 2.44 8.01
N SER A 151 5.68 3.28 8.41
CA SER A 151 7.12 3.16 8.17
C SER A 151 7.92 3.93 9.21
N SER A 152 9.22 3.61 9.33
CA SER A 152 10.14 4.37 10.19
C SER A 152 10.30 5.82 9.71
N TRP A 153 10.20 6.06 8.40
CA TRP A 153 10.18 7.41 7.85
C TRP A 153 8.94 8.19 8.32
N ASN A 154 7.75 7.60 8.26
CA ASN A 154 6.51 8.22 8.79
C ASN A 154 6.63 8.57 10.27
N GLU A 155 7.18 7.67 11.09
CA GLU A 155 7.39 7.94 12.51
C GLU A 155 8.36 9.12 12.70
N SER A 156 9.44 9.19 11.93
CA SER A 156 10.39 10.31 12.00
C SER A 156 9.74 11.63 11.61
N VAL A 157 8.87 11.64 10.59
CA VAL A 157 8.08 12.80 10.18
C VAL A 157 7.15 13.25 11.30
N LEU A 158 6.39 12.33 11.91
CA LEU A 158 5.48 12.67 13.02
C LEU A 158 6.26 13.28 14.20
N ARG A 159 7.38 12.69 14.59
CA ARG A 159 8.25 13.20 15.66
C ARG A 159 8.84 14.56 15.34
N ALA A 160 9.29 14.79 14.12
CA ALA A 160 9.81 16.09 13.66
C ALA A 160 8.73 17.19 13.71
N ASN A 161 7.46 16.82 13.56
CA ASN A 161 6.31 17.73 13.71
C ASN A 161 5.78 17.84 15.16
N GLY A 162 6.52 17.30 16.15
CA GLY A 162 6.18 17.41 17.57
C GLY A 162 5.23 16.34 18.11
N ILE A 163 4.85 15.36 17.31
CA ILE A 163 3.95 14.26 17.72
C ILE A 163 4.78 13.15 18.35
N VAL A 164 4.78 13.05 19.68
CA VAL A 164 5.59 12.10 20.43
C VAL A 164 4.88 10.76 20.68
N ALA A 165 3.54 10.77 20.76
CA ALA A 165 2.74 9.56 20.93
C ALA A 165 2.61 8.82 19.58
N THR A 166 3.72 8.26 19.09
CA THR A 166 3.78 7.55 17.83
C THR A 166 4.70 6.35 17.90
N THR A 167 4.40 5.33 17.11
CA THR A 167 5.20 4.11 16.97
C THR A 167 5.07 3.55 15.56
N THR A 168 6.11 2.85 15.10
CA THR A 168 6.08 2.19 13.79
C THR A 168 5.52 0.76 13.89
N VAL A 169 4.52 0.46 13.07
CA VAL A 169 4.10 -0.90 12.76
C VAL A 169 3.97 -1.01 11.24
N LEU A 170 4.82 -1.82 10.64
CA LEU A 170 4.82 -2.01 9.19
C LEU A 170 3.57 -2.78 8.73
N GLN A 171 3.28 -2.72 7.44
CA GLN A 171 2.35 -3.64 6.81
C GLN A 171 2.94 -5.05 6.76
N GLY A 172 2.09 -6.07 6.60
CA GLY A 172 2.51 -7.46 6.56
C GLY A 172 2.44 -8.07 5.16
N ILE A 173 2.86 -9.32 5.07
CA ILE A 173 2.75 -10.17 3.89
C ILE A 173 2.01 -11.45 4.25
N ASP A 174 1.12 -11.89 3.35
CA ASP A 174 0.53 -13.23 3.42
C ASP A 174 1.49 -14.25 2.80
N THR A 175 2.27 -14.92 3.63
CA THR A 175 3.27 -15.90 3.17
C THR A 175 2.67 -17.19 2.63
N SER A 176 1.38 -17.43 2.81
CA SER A 176 0.67 -18.54 2.15
C SER A 176 0.45 -18.27 0.66
N LEU A 177 0.41 -17.00 0.25
CA LEU A 177 0.30 -16.56 -1.14
C LEU A 177 1.66 -16.17 -1.71
N PHE A 178 2.36 -15.28 -1.02
CA PHE A 178 3.60 -14.66 -1.48
C PHE A 178 4.82 -15.38 -0.88
N HIS A 179 5.38 -16.30 -1.64
CA HIS A 179 6.58 -17.07 -1.33
C HIS A 179 7.30 -17.45 -2.63
N PRO A 180 8.58 -17.79 -2.59
CA PRO A 180 9.30 -18.26 -3.78
C PRO A 180 8.65 -19.52 -4.35
N ALA A 181 8.35 -19.49 -5.65
CA ALA A 181 7.83 -20.63 -6.39
C ALA A 181 8.23 -20.48 -7.87
N PRO A 182 8.27 -21.59 -8.65
CA PRO A 182 8.57 -21.53 -10.07
C PRO A 182 7.58 -20.64 -10.85
N SER A 183 8.08 -19.95 -11.89
CA SER A 183 7.23 -19.34 -12.92
C SER A 183 6.53 -20.40 -13.77
N THR A 184 5.50 -19.99 -14.51
CA THR A 184 4.84 -20.91 -15.47
C THR A 184 5.68 -21.18 -16.71
N GLY A 185 6.75 -20.40 -16.95
CA GLY A 185 7.60 -20.46 -18.12
C GLY A 185 6.95 -19.90 -19.40
N ARG A 186 5.84 -19.20 -19.31
CA ARG A 186 5.15 -18.59 -20.47
C ARG A 186 6.00 -17.52 -21.16
N PHE A 187 6.89 -16.87 -20.41
CA PHE A 187 7.78 -15.82 -20.88
C PHE A 187 9.27 -16.23 -20.89
N ARG A 188 9.57 -17.55 -21.02
CA ARG A 188 10.95 -18.06 -20.94
C ARG A 188 11.92 -17.37 -21.93
N ASP A 189 11.43 -16.93 -23.09
CA ASP A 189 12.22 -16.29 -24.15
C ASP A 189 12.22 -14.75 -24.02
N ARG A 190 11.68 -14.23 -22.93
CA ARG A 190 11.61 -12.79 -22.64
C ARG A 190 12.40 -12.45 -21.37
N PHE A 191 12.77 -11.18 -21.27
CA PHE A 191 13.22 -10.61 -20.00
C PHE A 191 12.13 -9.72 -19.45
N VAL A 192 11.44 -10.20 -18.42
CA VAL A 192 10.25 -9.54 -17.86
C VAL A 192 10.65 -8.59 -16.76
N VAL A 193 10.37 -7.30 -16.96
CA VAL A 193 10.44 -6.23 -15.95
C VAL A 193 9.03 -6.00 -15.42
N PHE A 194 8.80 -6.22 -14.14
CA PHE A 194 7.52 -5.98 -13.48
C PHE A 194 7.49 -4.61 -12.80
N SER A 195 6.36 -3.92 -12.89
CA SER A 195 6.05 -2.73 -12.08
C SER A 195 4.56 -2.71 -11.71
N GLY A 196 4.25 -2.33 -10.47
CA GLY A 196 2.88 -2.32 -9.96
C GLY A 196 2.58 -1.08 -9.12
N GLY A 197 1.28 -0.84 -8.89
CA GLY A 197 0.78 0.26 -8.08
C GLY A 197 -0.11 1.24 -8.83
N LYS A 198 -0.61 2.26 -8.13
CA LYS A 198 -1.43 3.31 -8.73
C LYS A 198 -0.59 4.19 -9.67
N LEU A 199 -1.17 4.66 -10.77
CA LEU A 199 -0.49 5.60 -11.66
C LEU A 199 -0.51 7.00 -11.01
N GLU A 200 0.56 7.32 -10.30
CA GLU A 200 0.72 8.55 -9.51
C GLU A 200 2.16 9.08 -9.65
N TYR A 201 2.33 10.41 -9.65
CA TYR A 201 3.64 11.08 -9.72
C TYR A 201 4.65 10.52 -8.70
N ARG A 202 4.17 10.32 -7.46
CA ARG A 202 5.03 9.78 -6.38
C ARG A 202 5.51 8.35 -6.62
N LYS A 203 4.81 7.57 -7.45
CA LYS A 203 5.17 6.17 -7.75
C LYS A 203 6.25 6.03 -8.82
N GLY A 204 6.57 7.09 -9.56
CA GLY A 204 7.69 7.11 -10.50
C GLY A 204 7.52 6.23 -11.74
N GLN A 205 6.29 5.94 -12.19
CA GLN A 205 6.08 5.12 -13.39
C GLN A 205 6.64 5.79 -14.66
N ASP A 206 6.76 7.11 -14.69
CA ASP A 206 7.43 7.83 -15.76
C ASP A 206 8.94 7.47 -15.83
N LEU A 207 9.59 7.27 -14.68
CA LEU A 207 10.96 6.80 -14.62
C LEU A 207 11.07 5.34 -15.10
N VAL A 208 10.08 4.50 -14.75
CA VAL A 208 10.00 3.12 -15.28
C VAL A 208 9.91 3.15 -16.81
N VAL A 209 9.00 3.95 -17.37
CA VAL A 209 8.82 4.07 -18.83
C VAL A 209 10.08 4.60 -19.50
N LYS A 210 10.69 5.66 -18.96
CA LYS A 210 11.93 6.26 -19.51
C LYS A 210 13.08 5.24 -19.54
N ALA A 211 13.32 4.56 -18.42
CA ALA A 211 14.37 3.55 -18.33
C ALA A 211 14.06 2.32 -19.21
N PHE A 212 12.83 1.80 -19.16
CA PHE A 212 12.44 0.61 -19.93
C PHE A 212 12.57 0.83 -21.44
N ARG A 213 12.18 1.99 -21.96
CA ARG A 213 12.35 2.32 -23.39
C ARG A 213 13.80 2.13 -23.85
N THR A 214 14.73 2.73 -23.12
CA THR A 214 16.16 2.64 -23.45
C THR A 214 16.68 1.23 -23.28
N PHE A 215 16.26 0.53 -22.23
CA PHE A 215 16.60 -0.87 -22.00
C PHE A 215 16.08 -1.78 -23.11
N GLN A 216 14.84 -1.62 -23.54
CA GLN A 216 14.21 -2.42 -24.58
C GLN A 216 14.85 -2.21 -25.97
N GLN A 217 15.35 -1.01 -26.28
CA GLN A 217 16.10 -0.76 -27.51
C GLN A 217 17.42 -1.57 -27.56
N ARG A 218 18.04 -1.84 -26.42
CA ARG A 218 19.25 -2.65 -26.31
C ARG A 218 18.93 -4.14 -26.23
N HIS A 219 17.79 -4.48 -25.67
CA HIS A 219 17.33 -5.85 -25.41
C HIS A 219 15.91 -6.05 -25.95
N PRO A 220 15.76 -6.35 -27.28
CA PRO A 220 14.46 -6.49 -27.92
C PRO A 220 13.54 -7.54 -27.30
N GLU A 221 14.10 -8.53 -26.59
CA GLU A 221 13.36 -9.54 -25.83
C GLU A 221 12.76 -8.99 -24.52
N ALA A 222 13.09 -7.77 -24.09
CA ALA A 222 12.54 -7.19 -22.87
C ALA A 222 11.03 -6.98 -23.00
N LEU A 223 10.33 -7.25 -21.89
CA LEU A 223 8.88 -7.12 -21.75
C LEU A 223 8.55 -6.36 -20.46
N LEU A 224 7.80 -5.30 -20.56
CA LEU A 224 7.25 -4.59 -19.41
C LEU A 224 5.90 -5.22 -19.05
N LEU A 225 5.82 -5.79 -17.86
CA LEU A 225 4.59 -6.36 -17.28
C LEU A 225 4.11 -5.41 -16.18
N THR A 226 2.93 -4.83 -16.35
CA THR A 226 2.42 -3.87 -15.38
C THR A 226 1.12 -4.32 -14.74
N ALA A 227 1.00 -4.07 -13.45
CA ALA A 227 -0.24 -4.09 -12.69
C ALA A 227 -0.49 -2.67 -12.16
N TRP A 228 -0.58 -1.72 -13.07
CA TRP A 228 -0.90 -0.33 -12.77
C TRP A 228 -2.41 -0.14 -12.81
N HIS A 229 -2.98 0.32 -11.72
CA HIS A 229 -4.41 0.57 -11.62
C HIS A 229 -4.70 1.69 -10.63
N THR A 230 -5.48 2.66 -11.06
CA THR A 230 -6.00 3.71 -10.19
C THR A 230 -7.44 3.37 -9.81
N PRO A 231 -7.78 3.28 -8.50
CA PRO A 231 -9.12 2.88 -8.06
C PRO A 231 -10.18 3.99 -8.20
N TRP A 232 -9.80 5.12 -8.80
CA TRP A 232 -10.68 6.27 -9.05
C TRP A 232 -10.74 6.57 -10.54
N GLN A 233 -11.88 7.13 -10.98
CA GLN A 233 -12.07 7.61 -12.37
C GLN A 233 -11.52 9.04 -12.56
N TRP A 234 -10.37 9.35 -11.96
CA TRP A 234 -9.67 10.60 -12.14
C TRP A 234 -8.16 10.36 -12.29
N HIS A 235 -7.51 11.25 -13.04
CA HIS A 235 -6.07 11.20 -13.29
C HIS A 235 -5.32 11.99 -12.21
N ASP A 236 -4.13 11.53 -11.83
CA ASP A 236 -3.22 12.35 -11.06
C ASP A 236 -2.72 13.52 -11.95
N PRO A 237 -3.10 14.77 -11.65
CA PRO A 237 -2.73 15.92 -12.47
C PRO A 237 -1.21 16.15 -12.46
N TYR A 238 -0.52 15.71 -11.43
CA TYR A 238 0.91 15.89 -11.26
C TYR A 238 1.73 14.91 -12.09
N MET A 239 1.12 13.83 -12.57
CA MET A 239 1.79 12.84 -13.41
C MET A 239 2.30 13.46 -14.72
N ALA A 240 1.52 14.32 -15.36
CA ALA A 240 1.97 15.04 -16.57
C ALA A 240 2.79 16.28 -16.22
N ALA A 241 2.34 17.09 -15.26
CA ALA A 241 2.98 18.36 -14.91
C ALA A 241 4.38 18.18 -14.34
N GLY A 242 4.60 17.14 -13.53
CA GLY A 242 5.89 16.88 -12.87
C GLY A 242 6.86 16.03 -13.67
N THR A 243 6.45 15.40 -14.80
CA THR A 243 7.28 14.36 -15.45
C THR A 243 7.59 14.62 -16.92
N ASN A 244 7.00 15.63 -17.52
CA ASN A 244 7.09 15.89 -18.95
C ASN A 244 6.63 14.70 -19.81
N THR A 245 5.60 13.98 -19.35
CA THR A 245 4.95 12.87 -20.06
C THR A 245 3.68 13.33 -20.75
N VAL A 246 3.21 12.56 -21.74
CA VAL A 246 1.86 12.72 -22.28
C VAL A 246 0.86 12.42 -21.15
N PRO A 247 -0.17 13.26 -20.95
CA PRO A 247 -1.22 13.00 -19.97
C PRO A 247 -1.91 11.66 -20.20
N ALA A 248 -2.35 11.01 -19.12
CA ALA A 248 -3.18 9.83 -19.23
C ALA A 248 -4.57 10.19 -19.76
N SER A 249 -5.19 9.28 -20.51
CA SER A 249 -6.58 9.36 -20.96
C SER A 249 -7.46 8.37 -20.17
N SER A 250 -8.77 8.50 -20.29
CA SER A 250 -9.69 7.48 -19.81
C SER A 250 -10.00 6.46 -20.89
N ASP A 251 -10.25 5.23 -20.48
CA ASP A 251 -10.83 4.18 -21.32
C ASP A 251 -12.34 4.40 -21.55
N ALA A 252 -12.99 3.46 -22.24
CA ALA A 252 -14.42 3.54 -22.57
C ALA A 252 -15.33 3.55 -21.32
N ASP A 253 -14.88 3.00 -20.21
CA ASP A 253 -15.61 2.92 -18.93
C ASP A 253 -15.26 4.08 -17.98
N GLY A 254 -14.42 5.01 -18.42
CA GLY A 254 -14.00 6.19 -17.66
C GLY A 254 -12.84 5.94 -16.70
N TRP A 255 -12.22 4.76 -16.72
CA TRP A 255 -11.03 4.46 -15.92
C TRP A 255 -9.77 4.96 -16.59
N VAL A 256 -8.72 5.18 -15.81
CA VAL A 256 -7.41 5.60 -16.32
C VAL A 256 -6.83 4.53 -17.24
N ASP A 257 -6.61 4.87 -18.52
CA ASP A 257 -5.97 3.98 -19.51
C ASP A 257 -4.46 3.96 -19.30
N THR A 258 -4.01 3.10 -18.39
CA THR A 258 -2.59 2.95 -18.06
C THR A 258 -1.78 2.31 -19.20
N ALA A 259 -2.40 1.47 -20.03
CA ALA A 259 -1.78 0.87 -21.21
C ALA A 259 -1.54 1.91 -22.30
N GLY A 260 -2.58 2.66 -22.64
CA GLY A 260 -2.48 3.76 -23.62
C GLY A 260 -1.49 4.82 -23.17
N TRP A 261 -1.45 5.14 -21.86
CA TRP A 261 -0.46 6.06 -21.29
C TRP A 261 0.97 5.56 -21.50
N ALA A 262 1.26 4.30 -21.18
CA ALA A 262 2.60 3.74 -21.37
C ALA A 262 3.04 3.76 -22.85
N ILE A 263 2.13 3.41 -23.77
CA ILE A 263 2.38 3.41 -25.21
C ILE A 263 2.61 4.85 -25.71
N ALA A 264 1.75 5.80 -25.33
CA ALA A 264 1.89 7.21 -25.69
C ALA A 264 3.21 7.83 -25.21
N ASN A 265 3.77 7.28 -24.11
CA ASN A 265 5.06 7.69 -23.57
C ASN A 265 6.24 6.83 -24.10
N GLY A 266 6.00 6.00 -25.11
CA GLY A 266 7.00 5.38 -25.96
C GLY A 266 7.38 3.94 -25.59
N VAL A 267 6.59 3.24 -24.76
CA VAL A 267 6.72 1.79 -24.61
C VAL A 267 6.16 1.11 -25.88
N PRO A 268 6.94 0.28 -26.59
CA PRO A 268 6.42 -0.40 -27.77
C PRO A 268 5.26 -1.34 -27.40
N PRO A 269 4.14 -1.34 -28.16
CA PRO A 269 2.98 -2.17 -27.83
C PRO A 269 3.30 -3.68 -27.70
N HIS A 270 4.24 -4.19 -28.51
CA HIS A 270 4.67 -5.60 -28.46
C HIS A 270 5.56 -5.94 -27.25
N ALA A 271 6.05 -4.92 -26.55
CA ALA A 271 6.88 -5.04 -25.37
C ALA A 271 6.15 -4.65 -24.06
N LEU A 272 4.81 -4.58 -24.10
CA LEU A 272 3.96 -4.23 -22.96
C LEU A 272 2.88 -5.28 -22.74
N ILE A 273 2.72 -5.70 -21.50
CA ILE A 273 1.51 -6.35 -20.99
C ILE A 273 1.00 -5.53 -19.81
N ALA A 274 -0.13 -4.88 -19.98
CA ALA A 274 -0.78 -4.10 -18.94
C ALA A 274 -2.02 -4.87 -18.43
N LEU A 275 -1.98 -5.28 -17.16
CA LEU A 275 -3.02 -6.12 -16.57
C LEU A 275 -4.14 -5.31 -15.90
N GLY A 276 -3.90 -4.02 -15.62
CA GLY A 276 -4.87 -3.18 -14.91
C GLY A 276 -5.14 -3.68 -13.47
N LYS A 277 -6.43 -3.80 -13.14
CA LYS A 277 -6.90 -4.23 -11.80
C LYS A 277 -6.72 -5.74 -11.64
N VAL A 278 -5.79 -6.15 -10.78
CA VAL A 278 -5.53 -7.56 -10.44
C VAL A 278 -5.83 -7.77 -8.95
N PRO A 279 -6.65 -8.78 -8.58
CA PRO A 279 -6.89 -9.09 -7.18
C PRO A 279 -5.63 -9.68 -6.53
N ASN A 280 -5.41 -9.37 -5.26
CA ASN A 280 -4.19 -9.71 -4.53
C ASN A 280 -3.89 -11.23 -4.56
N ILE A 281 -4.91 -12.09 -4.49
CA ILE A 281 -4.77 -13.54 -4.57
C ILE A 281 -4.17 -14.03 -5.91
N ALA A 282 -4.32 -13.27 -6.99
CA ALA A 282 -3.75 -13.60 -8.30
C ALA A 282 -2.37 -13.00 -8.54
N MET A 283 -1.97 -11.99 -7.76
CA MET A 283 -0.70 -11.28 -7.92
C MET A 283 0.55 -12.19 -7.85
N PRO A 284 0.64 -13.21 -6.98
CA PRO A 284 1.81 -14.09 -6.96
C PRO A 284 2.08 -14.78 -8.30
N HIS A 285 1.02 -15.14 -9.03
CA HIS A 285 1.17 -15.76 -10.37
C HIS A 285 1.71 -14.79 -11.41
N VAL A 286 1.35 -13.51 -11.29
CA VAL A 286 1.86 -12.43 -12.13
C VAL A 286 3.32 -12.13 -11.79
N MET A 287 3.62 -11.92 -10.51
CA MET A 287 4.95 -11.53 -10.04
C MET A 287 6.01 -12.60 -10.35
N ARG A 288 5.68 -13.88 -10.20
CA ARG A 288 6.60 -15.00 -10.47
C ARG A 288 7.01 -15.14 -11.95
N GLU A 289 6.34 -14.46 -12.88
CA GLU A 289 6.79 -14.37 -14.28
C GLU A 289 7.90 -13.33 -14.48
N ALA A 290 8.17 -12.46 -13.51
CA ALA A 290 9.16 -11.40 -13.61
C ALA A 290 10.58 -11.90 -13.36
N ASN A 291 11.54 -11.38 -14.14
CA ASN A 291 12.96 -11.52 -13.88
C ASN A 291 13.48 -10.45 -12.92
N VAL A 292 12.79 -9.29 -12.88
CA VAL A 292 13.09 -8.18 -11.99
C VAL A 292 11.83 -7.36 -11.75
N ALA A 293 11.68 -6.82 -10.54
CA ALA A 293 10.66 -5.82 -10.22
C ALA A 293 11.33 -4.44 -10.03
N LEU A 294 10.66 -3.38 -10.50
CA LEU A 294 11.20 -2.01 -10.53
C LEU A 294 10.24 -1.03 -9.88
N PHE A 295 10.69 -0.36 -8.81
CA PHE A 295 9.95 0.62 -8.04
C PHE A 295 10.81 1.85 -7.75
N PRO A 296 10.98 2.78 -8.73
CA PRO A 296 11.75 4.03 -8.55
C PRO A 296 10.87 5.11 -7.93
N ASN A 297 10.15 4.77 -6.86
CA ASN A 297 9.16 5.65 -6.27
C ASN A 297 9.82 6.90 -5.68
N ARG A 298 9.21 8.05 -5.90
CA ARG A 298 9.67 9.32 -5.32
C ARG A 298 9.37 9.40 -3.83
N CYS A 299 8.24 8.78 -3.42
CA CYS A 299 7.85 8.71 -2.02
C CYS A 299 6.96 7.51 -1.73
N GLU A 300 7.19 6.90 -0.58
CA GLU A 300 6.30 5.94 0.06
C GLU A 300 6.07 6.32 1.52
N GLY A 301 4.80 6.52 1.90
CA GLY A 301 4.43 6.73 3.30
C GLY A 301 4.56 5.45 4.12
N GLY A 302 4.18 4.30 3.54
CA GLY A 302 4.48 2.97 4.08
C GLY A 302 5.69 2.34 3.41
N THR A 303 5.73 1.01 3.41
CA THR A 303 6.85 0.21 2.84
C THR A 303 6.64 -0.19 1.38
N ASN A 304 5.54 0.15 0.73
CA ASN A 304 5.14 -0.34 -0.60
C ASN A 304 4.82 -1.85 -0.61
N LEU A 305 3.57 -2.20 -0.35
CA LEU A 305 3.12 -3.60 -0.32
C LEU A 305 3.48 -4.39 -1.58
N VAL A 306 3.33 -3.78 -2.77
CA VAL A 306 3.64 -4.47 -4.04
C VAL A 306 5.12 -4.83 -4.14
N ALA A 307 6.01 -3.98 -3.65
CA ALA A 307 7.44 -4.28 -3.56
C ALA A 307 7.74 -5.39 -2.54
N MET A 308 7.09 -5.35 -1.36
CA MET A 308 7.20 -6.41 -0.36
C MET A 308 6.74 -7.76 -0.91
N GLU A 309 5.64 -7.78 -1.65
CA GLU A 309 5.07 -8.97 -2.30
C GLU A 309 6.01 -9.54 -3.38
N CYS A 310 6.63 -8.68 -4.20
CA CYS A 310 7.67 -9.10 -5.15
C CYS A 310 8.88 -9.71 -4.45
N MET A 311 9.39 -9.04 -3.41
CA MET A 311 10.50 -9.57 -2.60
C MET A 311 10.12 -10.91 -1.96
N ALA A 312 8.92 -11.03 -1.39
CA ALA A 312 8.41 -12.27 -0.79
C ALA A 312 8.33 -13.42 -1.81
N CYS A 313 7.99 -13.14 -3.08
CA CYS A 313 8.02 -14.11 -4.17
C CYS A 313 9.45 -14.48 -4.63
N GLY A 314 10.49 -13.90 -4.06
CA GLY A 314 11.88 -14.15 -4.44
C GLY A 314 12.32 -13.43 -5.72
N ILE A 315 11.56 -12.40 -6.15
CA ILE A 315 11.89 -11.63 -7.36
C ILE A 315 12.96 -10.61 -7.00
N PRO A 316 14.08 -10.53 -7.74
CA PRO A 316 15.05 -9.46 -7.61
C PRO A 316 14.35 -8.10 -7.74
N THR A 317 14.45 -7.25 -6.74
CA THR A 317 13.70 -6.00 -6.70
C THR A 317 14.63 -4.80 -6.69
N ILE A 318 14.37 -3.83 -7.57
CA ILE A 318 15.08 -2.53 -7.64
C ILE A 318 14.20 -1.50 -6.95
N LEU A 319 14.74 -0.83 -5.93
CA LEU A 319 14.02 0.12 -5.05
C LEU A 319 14.75 1.45 -4.96
N SER A 320 14.02 2.56 -5.02
CA SER A 320 14.55 3.87 -4.65
C SER A 320 14.96 3.90 -3.17
N ALA A 321 16.14 4.45 -2.88
CA ALA A 321 16.65 4.55 -1.51
C ALA A 321 16.15 5.83 -0.84
N ASN A 322 14.83 5.94 -0.67
CA ASN A 322 14.19 7.09 -0.03
C ASN A 322 12.98 6.67 0.80
N THR A 323 12.52 7.54 1.66
CA THR A 323 11.28 7.48 2.44
C THR A 323 10.99 6.08 3.02
N GLY A 324 9.79 5.55 2.92
CA GLY A 324 9.41 4.24 3.48
C GLY A 324 10.09 3.03 2.83
N HIS A 325 10.66 3.16 1.62
CA HIS A 325 11.48 2.09 1.03
C HIS A 325 12.73 1.76 1.86
N LEU A 326 13.22 2.70 2.67
CA LEU A 326 14.41 2.48 3.51
C LEU A 326 14.23 1.32 4.49
N ASP A 327 13.00 1.04 4.94
CA ASP A 327 12.72 -0.12 5.79
C ASP A 327 12.93 -1.45 5.05
N LEU A 328 12.69 -1.49 3.73
CA LEU A 328 12.97 -2.66 2.88
C LEU A 328 14.45 -2.78 2.50
N LEU A 329 15.19 -1.68 2.62
CA LEU A 329 16.61 -1.57 2.31
C LEU A 329 17.49 -1.59 3.58
N ALA A 330 16.96 -2.04 4.71
CA ALA A 330 17.68 -2.13 5.99
C ALA A 330 18.88 -3.10 5.96
N ARG A 331 18.95 -3.96 4.94
CA ARG A 331 20.11 -4.81 4.62
C ARG A 331 20.53 -4.56 3.17
N GLU A 332 21.84 -4.50 2.94
CA GLU A 332 22.42 -4.16 1.62
C GLU A 332 22.23 -5.23 0.55
N ASP A 333 22.04 -6.49 0.94
CA ASP A 333 22.08 -7.65 0.07
C ASP A 333 20.71 -8.22 -0.33
N VAL A 334 19.60 -7.55 0.04
CA VAL A 334 18.22 -8.05 -0.13
C VAL A 334 17.49 -7.47 -1.33
N ALA A 335 17.98 -6.36 -1.89
CA ALA A 335 17.42 -5.67 -3.05
C ALA A 335 18.50 -4.85 -3.75
N TYR A 336 18.21 -4.41 -4.98
CA TYR A 336 19.05 -3.44 -5.70
C TYR A 336 18.62 -2.02 -5.33
N ARG A 337 19.54 -1.27 -4.76
CA ARG A 337 19.32 0.11 -4.32
C ARG A 337 19.52 1.10 -5.47
N LEU A 338 18.64 2.09 -5.57
CA LEU A 338 18.85 3.29 -6.36
C LEU A 338 19.28 4.40 -5.38
N ASP A 339 20.56 4.63 -5.30
CA ASP A 339 21.17 5.54 -4.33
C ASP A 339 21.33 6.96 -4.87
N ARG A 340 21.38 7.12 -6.21
CA ARG A 340 21.44 8.43 -6.85
C ARG A 340 20.04 9.06 -6.85
N GLN A 341 19.73 9.77 -5.76
CA GLN A 341 18.48 10.44 -5.53
C GLN A 341 18.64 11.95 -5.71
N GLY A 342 18.00 12.50 -6.76
CA GLY A 342 17.79 13.93 -6.89
C GLY A 342 16.63 14.42 -6.01
N THR A 343 16.38 15.73 -6.04
CA THR A 343 15.18 16.29 -5.39
C THR A 343 13.98 16.17 -6.31
N ALA A 344 12.95 15.50 -5.87
CA ALA A 344 11.68 15.48 -6.60
C ALA A 344 11.03 16.87 -6.55
N SER A 345 10.55 17.36 -7.68
CA SER A 345 9.90 18.67 -7.78
C SER A 345 8.74 18.64 -8.75
N CYS A 346 7.57 19.10 -8.29
CA CYS A 346 6.40 19.27 -9.13
C CYS A 346 5.65 20.51 -8.67
N GLU A 347 5.38 21.44 -9.59
CA GLU A 347 4.66 22.67 -9.28
C GLU A 347 3.27 22.37 -8.71
N GLY A 348 2.93 22.99 -7.58
CA GLY A 348 1.64 22.82 -6.92
C GLY A 348 1.48 21.52 -6.12
N TYR A 349 2.54 20.71 -6.01
CA TYR A 349 2.54 19.49 -5.20
C TYR A 349 3.63 19.51 -4.13
N GLU A 350 3.28 19.14 -2.92
CA GLU A 350 4.24 19.10 -1.79
C GLU A 350 5.14 17.87 -1.93
N THR A 351 6.34 18.08 -2.42
CA THR A 351 7.35 17.03 -2.66
C THR A 351 8.57 17.14 -1.74
N GLN A 352 8.45 17.90 -0.65
CA GLN A 352 9.56 18.07 0.30
C GLN A 352 10.00 16.70 0.85
N ASP A 353 11.31 16.48 0.88
CA ASP A 353 11.97 15.26 1.33
C ASP A 353 11.68 13.99 0.46
N TRP A 354 11.11 14.20 -0.73
CA TRP A 354 11.00 13.14 -1.72
C TRP A 354 12.27 12.99 -2.55
N GLY A 355 12.56 11.77 -3.00
CA GLY A 355 13.71 11.48 -3.88
C GLY A 355 13.30 11.32 -5.34
N GLU A 356 14.15 11.74 -6.27
CA GLU A 356 14.04 11.48 -7.70
C GLU A 356 15.15 10.53 -8.10
N SER A 357 14.82 9.27 -8.42
CA SER A 357 15.81 8.27 -8.84
C SER A 357 16.39 8.60 -10.21
N ASP A 358 17.71 8.49 -10.33
CA ASP A 358 18.41 8.71 -11.58
C ASP A 358 18.12 7.61 -12.61
N VAL A 359 17.69 8.00 -13.82
CA VAL A 359 17.31 7.06 -14.89
C VAL A 359 18.49 6.21 -15.36
N GLU A 360 19.69 6.78 -15.40
CA GLU A 360 20.89 6.03 -15.79
C GLU A 360 21.24 4.96 -14.73
N GLU A 361 21.05 5.28 -13.44
CA GLU A 361 21.21 4.25 -12.40
C GLU A 361 20.17 3.14 -12.53
N ILE A 362 18.90 3.45 -12.84
CA ILE A 362 17.88 2.44 -13.11
C ILE A 362 18.34 1.53 -14.25
N LEU A 363 18.85 2.10 -15.34
CA LEU A 363 19.39 1.33 -16.48
C LEU A 363 20.57 0.44 -16.07
N GLU A 364 21.52 0.99 -15.29
CA GLU A 364 22.67 0.22 -14.78
C GLU A 364 22.23 -0.99 -13.95
N LYS A 365 21.19 -0.84 -13.10
CA LYS A 365 20.65 -1.96 -12.30
C LYS A 365 19.92 -2.98 -13.18
N LEU A 366 19.11 -2.53 -14.16
CA LEU A 366 18.46 -3.44 -15.12
C LEU A 366 19.49 -4.24 -15.93
N GLU A 367 20.55 -3.59 -16.43
CA GLU A 367 21.66 -4.23 -17.14
C GLU A 367 22.41 -5.23 -16.24
N THR A 368 22.59 -4.91 -14.96
CA THR A 368 23.22 -5.81 -13.99
C THR A 368 22.39 -7.07 -13.79
N VAL A 369 21.09 -6.94 -13.58
CA VAL A 369 20.17 -8.09 -13.43
C VAL A 369 20.08 -8.91 -14.72
N TRP A 370 20.04 -8.25 -15.87
CA TRP A 370 19.97 -8.93 -17.17
C TRP A 370 21.24 -9.74 -17.46
N ARG A 371 22.41 -9.18 -17.15
CA ARG A 371 23.72 -9.81 -17.41
C ARG A 371 23.99 -10.99 -16.49
N ASP A 372 23.66 -10.89 -15.20
CA ASP A 372 23.92 -11.94 -14.22
C ASP A 372 22.65 -12.35 -13.48
N ARG A 373 21.83 -13.13 -14.17
CA ARG A 373 20.54 -13.64 -13.66
C ARG A 373 20.69 -14.55 -12.45
N GLN A 374 21.82 -15.25 -12.32
CA GLN A 374 22.06 -16.15 -11.19
C GLN A 374 22.35 -15.37 -9.91
N VAL A 375 23.18 -14.33 -9.99
CA VAL A 375 23.40 -13.41 -8.86
C VAL A 375 22.10 -12.69 -8.51
N ALA A 376 21.36 -12.21 -9.50
CA ALA A 376 20.08 -11.56 -9.27
C ALA A 376 19.07 -12.48 -8.56
N ALA A 377 18.94 -13.73 -8.99
CA ALA A 377 18.11 -14.72 -8.31
C ALA A 377 18.53 -14.91 -6.84
N SER A 378 19.84 -14.91 -6.57
CA SER A 378 20.36 -15.00 -5.19
C SER A 378 19.99 -13.78 -4.34
N VAL A 379 19.98 -12.57 -4.93
CA VAL A 379 19.46 -11.35 -4.26
C VAL A 379 17.97 -11.51 -3.96
N GLY A 380 17.18 -11.97 -4.93
CA GLY A 380 15.74 -12.22 -4.74
C GLY A 380 15.47 -13.22 -3.60
N GLN A 381 16.23 -14.32 -3.52
CA GLN A 381 16.09 -15.30 -2.42
C GLN A 381 16.41 -14.70 -1.04
N ARG A 382 17.45 -13.86 -0.94
CA ARG A 382 17.75 -13.14 0.29
C ARG A 382 16.66 -12.11 0.64
N GLY A 383 16.10 -11.45 -0.37
CA GLY A 383 14.94 -10.58 -0.23
C GLY A 383 13.74 -11.31 0.35
N ALA A 384 13.42 -12.50 -0.19
CA ALA A 384 12.34 -13.34 0.34
C ALA A 384 12.57 -13.74 1.79
N ALA A 385 13.78 -14.19 2.13
CA ALA A 385 14.13 -14.54 3.51
C ALA A 385 14.06 -13.34 4.48
N PHE A 386 14.37 -12.13 4.00
CA PHE A 386 14.27 -10.90 4.77
C PHE A 386 12.81 -10.51 5.06
N ILE A 387 11.92 -10.65 4.05
CA ILE A 387 10.50 -10.29 4.16
C ILE A 387 9.68 -11.37 4.88
N ALA A 388 10.04 -12.65 4.78
CA ALA A 388 9.27 -13.76 5.31
C ALA A 388 8.79 -13.61 6.77
N PRO A 389 9.56 -13.03 7.73
CA PRO A 389 9.08 -12.81 9.09
C PRO A 389 8.11 -11.62 9.23
N MET A 390 7.86 -10.82 8.19
CA MET A 390 6.96 -9.67 8.22
C MET A 390 5.52 -10.10 7.86
N THR A 391 4.98 -11.10 8.57
CA THR A 391 3.62 -11.59 8.26
C THR A 391 2.54 -10.66 8.83
N TRP A 392 1.34 -10.69 8.26
CA TRP A 392 0.20 -9.93 8.78
C TRP A 392 -0.11 -10.27 10.23
N GLU A 393 -0.03 -11.54 10.61
CA GLU A 393 -0.25 -11.99 12.00
C GLU A 393 0.76 -11.35 12.94
N ARG A 394 2.05 -11.32 12.55
CA ARG A 394 3.09 -10.68 13.36
C ARG A 394 2.89 -9.18 13.46
N GLN A 395 2.54 -8.51 12.35
CA GLN A 395 2.31 -7.05 12.37
C GLN A 395 1.06 -6.71 13.17
N THR A 396 -0.01 -7.50 13.06
CA THR A 396 -1.20 -7.37 13.92
C THR A 396 -0.85 -7.56 15.39
N ALA A 397 -0.02 -8.56 15.74
CA ALA A 397 0.42 -8.75 17.12
C ALA A 397 1.29 -7.59 17.64
N LEU A 398 2.09 -6.94 16.78
CA LEU A 398 2.83 -5.73 17.15
C LEU A 398 1.89 -4.54 17.35
N LEU A 399 0.89 -4.38 16.50
CA LEU A 399 -0.16 -3.37 16.64
C LEU A 399 -0.90 -3.54 17.97
N LEU A 400 -1.36 -4.76 18.28
CA LEU A 400 -2.07 -5.05 19.53
C LEU A 400 -1.20 -4.74 20.76
N ARG A 401 0.07 -5.14 20.74
CA ARG A 401 1.01 -4.79 21.83
C ARG A 401 1.21 -3.29 22.01
N ALA A 402 1.23 -2.53 20.91
CA ALA A 402 1.39 -1.09 20.98
C ALA A 402 0.15 -0.39 21.58
N ILE A 403 -1.04 -0.93 21.36
CA ILE A 403 -2.29 -0.35 21.88
C ILE A 403 -2.71 -0.92 23.23
N GLU A 404 -2.24 -2.10 23.63
CA GLU A 404 -2.61 -2.77 24.88
C GLU A 404 -2.53 -1.87 26.13
N PRO A 405 -1.49 -1.03 26.32
CA PRO A 405 -1.42 -0.12 27.48
C PRO A 405 -2.49 0.98 27.49
N LEU A 406 -3.19 1.18 26.38
CA LEU A 406 -4.19 2.22 26.19
C LEU A 406 -5.63 1.70 26.35
N LEU A 407 -5.77 0.37 26.40
CA LEU A 407 -7.07 -0.28 26.52
C LEU A 407 -7.58 -0.18 27.96
N PRO A 408 -8.93 -0.07 28.16
CA PRO A 408 -9.53 0.04 29.48
C PRO A 408 -9.36 -1.21 30.36
#